data_a7adbf92aaac3699212df2b1c540c413
#
_entry.id   a7adbf92aaac3699212df2b1c540c413
#
_cell.length_a   1.000
_cell.length_b   1.000
_cell.length_c   1.000
_cell.angle_alpha   90.00
_cell.angle_beta   90.00
_cell.angle_gamma   90.00
#
_symmetry.space_group_name_H-M   'P 1'
#
loop_
_entity.id
_entity.type
_entity.pdbx_description
1 polymer ?
#
loop_
_entity_poly.entity_id
_entity_poly.type
_entity_poly.pdbx_seq_one_letter_code
_entity_poly.pdbx_strand_id
1 'polypeptide(L)'
;MKQIYYAKCVNSFIECYQSNKILTAKYVNKLSRVRPFDVTLRDGLQGLNLDEQKIYTTDFKQQIYKEIMEKYNPRNIEIGSCVNTKIYPIFKDTEELFNCIKDNKNKYILIPNEEQLMNAVKFGATNFSFITSVSNSFQLKNTKMTTQETSKKFNNMLQFLDDYKSYKIDEENGVIIQEYKNFNVKLYVSCINECPIEGKIPINYIIDELYNLNFSKFDKICLSDTCGTLTNKDFSYIISNLYLYGVDTSKFSLHLHVNPEREDEVEKIVHSAIDYGIEEFDVSDLKTGGCSITIDKNNLAPNMSYEQFYKFLTNYLIK
;
A
#
# COMPACT_ATOMS: atom_id res chain seq x y z
N MET A 1 -4.18 15.40 21.47
CA MET A 1 -4.76 14.10 21.06
C MET A 1 -3.71 13.00 20.84
N LYS A 2 -2.52 13.26 20.27
CA LYS A 2 -1.39 12.30 20.10
C LYS A 2 -1.04 11.52 21.38
N GLN A 3 -0.88 12.21 22.50
CA GLN A 3 -0.57 11.56 23.78
C GLN A 3 -1.70 10.68 24.30
N ILE A 4 -2.96 10.94 23.93
CA ILE A 4 -4.12 10.22 24.46
C ILE A 4 -4.31 8.87 23.76
N TYR A 5 -4.08 8.76 22.44
CA TYR A 5 -4.17 7.47 21.72
C TYR A 5 -2.97 6.57 22.03
N TYR A 6 -1.77 7.14 22.01
CA TYR A 6 -0.57 6.40 22.40
C TYR A 6 -0.62 5.97 23.86
N ALA A 7 -1.09 6.85 24.76
CA ALA A 7 -1.27 6.55 26.18
C ALA A 7 -2.39 5.53 26.42
N LYS A 8 -3.49 5.53 25.68
CA LYS A 8 -4.52 4.48 25.79
C LYS A 8 -4.00 3.13 25.30
N CYS A 9 -3.30 3.07 24.16
CA CYS A 9 -2.65 1.85 23.71
C CYS A 9 -1.59 1.35 24.71
N VAL A 10 -0.79 2.25 25.27
CA VAL A 10 0.24 1.94 26.28
C VAL A 10 -0.38 1.52 27.61
N ASN A 11 -1.48 2.14 28.06
CA ASN A 11 -2.14 1.77 29.32
C ASN A 11 -2.89 0.43 29.22
N SER A 12 -3.63 0.18 28.13
CA SER A 12 -4.21 -1.15 27.86
C SER A 12 -3.11 -2.23 27.74
N PHE A 13 -1.96 -1.86 27.20
CA PHE A 13 -0.78 -2.68 27.13
C PHE A 13 -0.19 -3.00 28.51
N ILE A 14 -0.06 -2.03 29.41
CA ILE A 14 0.46 -2.20 30.77
C ILE A 14 -0.48 -3.09 31.60
N GLU A 15 -1.79 -2.92 31.47
CA GLU A 15 -2.80 -3.73 32.16
C GLU A 15 -2.79 -5.19 31.66
N CYS A 16 -2.70 -5.41 30.36
CA CYS A 16 -2.57 -6.75 29.80
C CYS A 16 -1.22 -7.41 30.15
N TYR A 17 -0.12 -6.64 30.19
CA TYR A 17 1.20 -7.10 30.60
C TYR A 17 1.24 -7.55 32.07
N GLN A 18 0.50 -6.89 32.94
CA GLN A 18 0.41 -7.26 34.38
C GLN A 18 -0.37 -8.54 34.60
N SER A 19 -1.32 -8.88 33.71
CA SER A 19 -2.19 -10.06 33.87
C SER A 19 -1.61 -11.36 33.26
N ASN A 20 -0.73 -11.30 32.23
CA ASN A 20 -0.20 -12.50 31.60
C ASN A 20 1.12 -12.26 30.84
N LYS A 21 2.24 -12.21 31.56
CA LYS A 21 3.57 -11.78 31.05
C LYS A 21 4.10 -12.54 29.83
N ILE A 22 3.79 -13.80 29.63
CA ILE A 22 4.38 -14.61 28.54
C ILE A 22 3.59 -14.44 27.24
N LEU A 23 2.27 -14.50 27.31
CA LEU A 23 1.38 -14.26 26.15
C LEU A 23 1.53 -12.85 25.63
N THR A 24 1.56 -11.87 26.53
CA THR A 24 1.71 -10.45 26.21
C THR A 24 3.04 -10.18 25.49
N ALA A 25 4.16 -10.75 25.93
CA ALA A 25 5.46 -10.58 25.28
C ALA A 25 5.45 -11.07 23.82
N LYS A 26 4.75 -12.17 23.51
CA LYS A 26 4.59 -12.70 22.15
C LYS A 26 3.79 -11.76 21.26
N TYR A 27 2.66 -11.24 21.75
CA TYR A 27 1.81 -10.31 21.01
C TYR A 27 2.48 -8.95 20.81
N VAL A 28 3.17 -8.44 21.83
CA VAL A 28 3.96 -7.22 21.77
C VAL A 28 5.01 -7.31 20.66
N ASN A 29 5.75 -8.41 20.61
CA ASN A 29 6.81 -8.58 19.62
C ASN A 29 6.25 -8.64 18.19
N LYS A 30 5.06 -9.22 17.98
CA LYS A 30 4.36 -9.18 16.70
C LYS A 30 3.93 -7.76 16.36
N LEU A 31 3.22 -7.08 17.25
CA LEU A 31 2.68 -5.74 17.00
C LEU A 31 3.75 -4.66 16.87
N SER A 32 4.91 -4.83 17.53
CA SER A 32 6.03 -3.88 17.38
C SER A 32 6.55 -3.78 15.95
N ARG A 33 6.25 -4.74 15.09
CA ARG A 33 6.62 -4.76 13.66
C ARG A 33 5.54 -4.23 12.76
N VAL A 34 4.27 -4.28 13.20
CA VAL A 34 3.12 -3.83 12.40
C VAL A 34 3.20 -2.33 12.15
N ARG A 35 3.08 -1.93 10.90
CA ARG A 35 3.24 -0.54 10.46
C ARG A 35 2.13 -0.14 9.50
N PRO A 36 1.64 1.10 9.61
CA PRO A 36 0.82 1.71 8.58
C PRO A 36 1.69 2.09 7.38
N PHE A 37 1.16 1.88 6.18
CA PHE A 37 1.62 2.47 4.93
C PHE A 37 0.59 3.52 4.52
N ASP A 38 0.97 4.78 4.49
CA ASP A 38 0.03 5.85 4.18
C ASP A 38 -0.25 5.98 2.68
N VAL A 39 -1.51 5.98 2.30
CA VAL A 39 -1.98 6.17 0.92
C VAL A 39 -2.88 7.39 0.75
N THR A 40 -2.91 8.28 1.74
CA THR A 40 -3.79 9.45 1.75
C THR A 40 -3.62 10.32 0.50
N LEU A 41 -2.36 10.66 0.17
CA LEU A 41 -2.03 11.55 -0.94
C LEU A 41 -2.08 10.88 -2.32
N ARG A 42 -2.24 9.56 -2.37
CA ARG A 42 -2.43 8.84 -3.63
C ARG A 42 -3.84 8.26 -3.73
N ASP A 43 -4.15 7.17 -3.04
CA ASP A 43 -5.44 6.48 -3.19
C ASP A 43 -6.59 7.29 -2.58
N GLY A 44 -6.35 7.92 -1.43
CA GLY A 44 -7.31 8.82 -0.81
C GLY A 44 -7.75 9.95 -1.74
N LEU A 45 -6.81 10.61 -2.42
CA LEU A 45 -7.11 11.69 -3.36
C LEU A 45 -7.70 11.17 -4.69
N GLN A 46 -7.35 9.96 -5.12
CA GLN A 46 -7.84 9.38 -6.37
C GLN A 46 -9.34 9.14 -6.35
N GLY A 47 -9.92 8.84 -5.19
CA GLY A 47 -11.36 8.62 -5.01
C GLY A 47 -12.22 9.88 -5.12
N LEU A 48 -11.64 11.08 -5.03
CA LEU A 48 -12.34 12.35 -5.08
C LEU A 48 -12.87 12.67 -6.48
N ASN A 49 -13.98 13.40 -6.55
CA ASN A 49 -14.44 13.95 -7.83
C ASN A 49 -13.59 15.17 -8.26
N LEU A 50 -13.73 15.58 -9.53
CA LEU A 50 -12.91 16.66 -10.10
C LEU A 50 -13.10 18.02 -9.40
N ASP A 51 -14.28 18.29 -8.85
CA ASP A 51 -14.53 19.55 -8.13
C ASP A 51 -13.88 19.51 -6.73
N GLU A 52 -13.99 18.39 -6.05
CA GLU A 52 -13.32 18.17 -4.76
C GLU A 52 -11.78 18.23 -4.91
N GLN A 53 -11.24 17.72 -6.02
CA GLN A 53 -9.79 17.76 -6.28
C GLN A 53 -9.21 19.18 -6.39
N LYS A 54 -10.01 20.19 -6.74
CA LYS A 54 -9.53 21.56 -7.00
C LYS A 54 -8.86 22.23 -5.79
N ILE A 55 -9.26 21.87 -4.57
CA ILE A 55 -8.69 22.42 -3.35
C ILE A 55 -7.32 21.84 -3.02
N TYR A 56 -6.96 20.66 -3.56
CA TYR A 56 -5.73 19.95 -3.25
C TYR A 56 -4.58 20.46 -4.13
N THR A 57 -4.18 21.70 -3.90
CA THR A 57 -2.96 22.28 -4.49
C THR A 57 -1.71 21.62 -3.91
N THR A 58 -0.55 21.82 -4.52
CA THR A 58 0.74 21.30 -4.02
C THR A 58 0.98 21.75 -2.57
N ASP A 59 0.73 23.02 -2.25
CA ASP A 59 0.88 23.55 -0.89
C ASP A 59 -0.05 22.86 0.10
N PHE A 60 -1.31 22.64 -0.28
CA PHE A 60 -2.27 21.96 0.58
C PHE A 60 -1.91 20.49 0.79
N LYS A 61 -1.41 19.79 -0.24
CA LYS A 61 -0.88 18.44 -0.09
C LYS A 61 0.35 18.38 0.82
N GLN A 62 1.24 19.38 0.75
CA GLN A 62 2.36 19.51 1.68
C GLN A 62 1.88 19.69 3.12
N GLN A 63 0.83 20.48 3.33
CA GLN A 63 0.24 20.66 4.64
C GLN A 63 -0.34 19.33 5.18
N ILE A 64 -1.12 18.62 4.37
CA ILE A 64 -1.64 17.29 4.71
C ILE A 64 -0.49 16.33 5.07
N TYR A 65 0.57 16.31 4.25
CA TYR A 65 1.76 15.52 4.54
C TYR A 65 2.33 15.83 5.93
N LYS A 66 2.52 17.11 6.26
CA LYS A 66 3.04 17.54 7.57
C LYS A 66 2.12 17.10 8.70
N GLU A 67 0.80 17.24 8.55
CA GLU A 67 -0.19 16.82 9.54
C GLU A 67 -0.15 15.30 9.78
N ILE A 68 -0.06 14.50 8.71
CA ILE A 68 0.12 13.03 8.78
C ILE A 68 1.42 12.69 9.52
N MET A 69 2.53 13.33 9.13
CA MET A 69 3.81 13.10 9.76
C MET A 69 3.81 13.49 11.24
N GLU A 70 3.19 14.59 11.56
CA GLU A 70 3.04 15.04 12.94
C GLU A 70 2.15 14.13 13.75
N LYS A 71 1.05 13.62 13.22
CA LYS A 71 0.03 12.87 13.94
C LYS A 71 0.34 11.39 14.04
N TYR A 72 0.85 10.77 12.97
CA TYR A 72 1.00 9.32 12.86
C TYR A 72 2.44 8.88 12.61
N ASN A 73 3.24 9.71 11.97
CA ASN A 73 4.65 9.45 11.63
C ASN A 73 4.87 8.12 10.91
N PRO A 74 4.14 7.81 9.81
CA PRO A 74 4.34 6.57 9.07
C PRO A 74 5.75 6.50 8.51
N ARG A 75 6.31 5.29 8.39
CA ARG A 75 7.61 5.07 7.78
C ARG A 75 7.55 5.20 6.26
N ASN A 76 6.51 4.63 5.67
CA ASN A 76 6.27 4.58 4.24
C ASN A 76 5.02 5.39 3.90
N ILE A 77 5.07 6.19 2.84
CA ILE A 77 3.96 7.02 2.39
C ILE A 77 3.93 7.09 0.87
N GLU A 78 2.77 6.88 0.26
CA GLU A 78 2.56 7.03 -1.18
C GLU A 78 2.06 8.44 -1.46
N ILE A 79 2.94 9.29 -1.99
CA ILE A 79 2.69 10.74 -2.10
C ILE A 79 2.02 11.17 -3.39
N GLY A 80 1.89 10.27 -4.35
CA GLY A 80 1.29 10.59 -5.64
C GLY A 80 1.46 9.49 -6.68
N SER A 81 1.22 9.86 -7.93
CA SER A 81 1.25 8.93 -9.06
C SER A 81 1.72 9.62 -10.34
N CYS A 82 2.40 8.88 -11.20
CA CYS A 82 2.78 9.33 -12.54
C CYS A 82 1.80 8.84 -13.62
N VAL A 83 0.53 8.67 -13.29
CA VAL A 83 -0.53 8.29 -14.24
C VAL A 83 -0.91 9.43 -15.18
N ASN A 84 -1.69 9.11 -16.20
CA ASN A 84 -2.16 10.13 -17.15
C ASN A 84 -2.95 11.24 -16.47
N THR A 85 -2.40 12.44 -16.44
CA THR A 85 -2.96 13.62 -15.78
C THR A 85 -4.22 14.19 -16.46
N LYS A 86 -4.54 13.76 -17.69
CA LYS A 86 -5.85 14.07 -18.32
C LYS A 86 -6.98 13.26 -17.67
N ILE A 87 -6.67 12.08 -17.12
CA ILE A 87 -7.64 11.24 -16.40
C ILE A 87 -7.63 11.58 -14.91
N TYR A 88 -6.44 11.78 -14.34
CA TYR A 88 -6.23 12.11 -12.93
C TYR A 88 -5.44 13.42 -12.76
N PRO A 89 -6.08 14.59 -12.95
CA PRO A 89 -5.41 15.89 -12.85
C PRO A 89 -4.77 16.16 -11.49
N ILE A 90 -5.29 15.50 -10.46
CA ILE A 90 -4.80 15.62 -9.07
C ILE A 90 -3.32 15.24 -8.92
N PHE A 91 -2.76 14.44 -9.84
CA PHE A 91 -1.36 13.98 -9.77
C PHE A 91 -0.39 14.74 -10.68
N LYS A 92 -0.84 15.84 -11.30
CA LYS A 92 0.01 16.65 -12.21
C LYS A 92 1.26 17.23 -11.53
N ASP A 93 1.20 17.41 -10.22
CA ASP A 93 2.22 18.01 -9.36
C ASP A 93 3.04 17.00 -8.55
N THR A 94 2.99 15.70 -8.90
CA THR A 94 3.67 14.63 -8.13
C THR A 94 5.18 14.87 -8.01
N GLU A 95 5.86 15.29 -9.08
CA GLU A 95 7.29 15.61 -9.06
C GLU A 95 7.57 16.83 -8.18
N GLU A 96 6.77 17.89 -8.31
CA GLU A 96 6.89 19.10 -7.48
C GLU A 96 6.71 18.77 -6.01
N LEU A 97 5.67 18.03 -5.66
CA LEU A 97 5.41 17.57 -4.29
C LEU A 97 6.57 16.73 -3.75
N PHE A 98 7.08 15.79 -4.55
CA PHE A 98 8.24 14.97 -4.18
C PHE A 98 9.45 15.84 -3.84
N ASN A 99 9.73 16.86 -4.66
CA ASN A 99 10.85 17.77 -4.47
C ASN A 99 10.68 18.72 -3.29
N CYS A 100 9.45 19.06 -2.92
CA CYS A 100 9.16 19.91 -1.77
C CYS A 100 9.31 19.18 -0.43
N ILE A 101 9.06 17.87 -0.39
CA ILE A 101 9.20 17.04 0.82
C ILE A 101 10.66 16.63 1.01
N LYS A 102 11.37 17.22 1.98
CA LYS A 102 12.82 17.04 2.18
C LYS A 102 13.20 16.08 3.32
N ASP A 103 12.23 15.37 3.90
CA ASP A 103 12.52 14.42 4.96
C ASP A 103 13.06 13.07 4.44
N ASN A 104 13.51 12.23 5.38
CA ASN A 104 14.12 10.92 5.12
C ASN A 104 13.09 9.78 5.05
N LYS A 105 11.80 10.08 4.81
CA LYS A 105 10.78 9.04 4.70
C LYS A 105 10.84 8.35 3.35
N ASN A 106 10.40 7.09 3.33
CA ASN A 106 10.24 6.36 2.08
C ASN A 106 9.00 6.86 1.35
N LYS A 107 9.23 7.78 0.41
CA LYS A 107 8.18 8.35 -0.45
C LYS A 107 7.98 7.45 -1.65
N TYR A 108 6.85 6.76 -1.69
CA TYR A 108 6.45 5.92 -2.82
C TYR A 108 5.68 6.73 -3.86
N ILE A 109 5.84 6.35 -5.11
CA ILE A 109 5.11 6.93 -6.25
C ILE A 109 4.57 5.79 -7.10
N LEU A 110 3.27 5.84 -7.42
CA LEU A 110 2.65 4.88 -8.32
C LEU A 110 3.09 5.13 -9.75
N ILE A 111 3.68 4.11 -10.38
CA ILE A 111 4.26 4.18 -11.73
C ILE A 111 3.48 3.29 -12.69
N PRO A 112 2.88 3.84 -13.75
CA PRO A 112 2.08 3.08 -14.70
C PRO A 112 2.89 2.39 -15.82
N ASN A 113 4.08 2.87 -16.15
CA ASN A 113 4.87 2.37 -17.27
C ASN A 113 6.36 2.74 -17.16
N GLU A 114 7.16 2.19 -18.07
CA GLU A 114 8.61 2.34 -18.10
C GLU A 114 9.07 3.81 -18.31
N GLU A 115 8.42 4.56 -19.19
CA GLU A 115 8.73 5.99 -19.41
C GLU A 115 8.60 6.80 -18.13
N GLN A 116 7.48 6.60 -17.41
CA GLN A 116 7.24 7.29 -16.14
C GLN A 116 8.19 6.82 -15.04
N LEU A 117 8.61 5.56 -15.05
CA LEU A 117 9.65 5.06 -14.14
C LEU A 117 10.97 5.78 -14.37
N MET A 118 11.41 5.86 -15.63
CA MET A 118 12.63 6.56 -15.98
C MET A 118 12.60 8.04 -15.56
N ASN A 119 11.46 8.71 -15.74
CA ASN A 119 11.29 10.09 -15.30
C ASN A 119 11.33 10.19 -13.77
N ALA A 120 10.68 9.29 -13.05
CA ALA A 120 10.69 9.30 -11.59
C ALA A 120 12.10 9.06 -11.01
N VAL A 121 12.87 8.16 -11.60
CA VAL A 121 14.26 7.93 -11.22
C VAL A 121 15.12 9.18 -11.46
N LYS A 122 14.89 9.94 -12.56
CA LYS A 122 15.63 11.17 -12.88
C LYS A 122 15.41 12.27 -11.82
N PHE A 123 14.20 12.45 -11.31
CA PHE A 123 13.98 13.43 -10.22
C PHE A 123 14.31 12.91 -8.81
N GLY A 124 14.88 11.69 -8.73
CA GLY A 124 15.47 11.17 -7.50
C GLY A 124 14.60 10.20 -6.71
N ALA A 125 13.45 9.78 -7.22
CA ALA A 125 12.63 8.78 -6.57
C ALA A 125 13.33 7.40 -6.54
N THR A 126 13.16 6.69 -5.44
CA THR A 126 13.75 5.36 -5.22
C THR A 126 12.75 4.32 -4.76
N ASN A 127 11.52 4.72 -4.44
CA ASN A 127 10.48 3.80 -3.98
C ASN A 127 9.28 3.92 -4.91
N PHE A 128 8.85 2.80 -5.45
CA PHE A 128 7.83 2.73 -6.49
C PHE A 128 6.71 1.77 -6.12
N SER A 129 5.50 2.09 -6.55
CA SER A 129 4.37 1.17 -6.52
C SER A 129 3.97 0.83 -7.95
N PHE A 130 3.78 -0.46 -8.21
CA PHE A 130 3.21 -0.98 -9.45
C PHE A 130 1.83 -1.56 -9.15
N ILE A 131 0.97 -1.69 -10.16
CA ILE A 131 -0.38 -2.22 -9.99
C ILE A 131 -0.70 -3.28 -11.03
N THR A 132 -1.17 -4.43 -10.56
CA THR A 132 -1.75 -5.51 -11.36
C THR A 132 -3.06 -5.99 -10.74
N SER A 133 -3.67 -7.01 -11.32
CA SER A 133 -4.91 -7.59 -10.83
C SER A 133 -4.92 -9.10 -11.04
N VAL A 134 -5.67 -9.82 -10.22
CA VAL A 134 -6.06 -11.20 -10.47
C VAL A 134 -7.07 -11.27 -11.64
N SER A 135 -7.94 -10.26 -11.77
CA SER A 135 -8.93 -10.19 -12.85
C SER A 135 -8.35 -9.56 -14.11
N ASN A 136 -8.37 -10.29 -15.21
CA ASN A 136 -7.95 -9.79 -16.51
C ASN A 136 -8.89 -8.69 -17.05
N SER A 137 -10.19 -8.79 -16.82
CA SER A 137 -11.17 -7.77 -17.23
C SER A 137 -10.94 -6.44 -16.49
N PHE A 138 -10.67 -6.50 -15.18
CA PHE A 138 -10.30 -5.32 -14.40
C PHE A 138 -9.00 -4.71 -14.91
N GLN A 139 -7.99 -5.55 -15.17
CA GLN A 139 -6.69 -5.13 -15.67
C GLN A 139 -6.81 -4.41 -17.02
N LEU A 140 -7.53 -5.00 -17.98
CA LEU A 140 -7.80 -4.42 -19.29
C LEU A 140 -8.52 -3.08 -19.21
N LYS A 141 -9.54 -2.98 -18.34
CA LYS A 141 -10.29 -1.73 -18.17
C LYS A 141 -9.43 -0.62 -17.55
N ASN A 142 -8.61 -0.98 -16.55
CA ASN A 142 -7.82 -0.03 -15.78
C ASN A 142 -6.54 0.41 -16.52
N THR A 143 -5.80 -0.53 -17.13
CA THR A 143 -4.47 -0.27 -17.71
C THR A 143 -4.42 -0.43 -19.24
N LYS A 144 -5.48 -0.91 -19.88
CA LYS A 144 -5.54 -1.27 -21.31
C LYS A 144 -4.59 -2.42 -21.71
N MET A 145 -4.16 -3.19 -20.74
CA MET A 145 -3.24 -4.34 -20.91
C MET A 145 -3.81 -5.57 -20.21
N THR A 146 -3.51 -6.74 -20.72
CA THR A 146 -3.77 -8.01 -20.03
C THR A 146 -2.85 -8.19 -18.83
N THR A 147 -3.16 -9.12 -17.94
CA THR A 147 -2.28 -9.47 -16.81
C THR A 147 -0.93 -9.99 -17.30
N GLN A 148 -0.90 -10.77 -18.39
CA GLN A 148 0.34 -11.26 -19.01
C GLN A 148 1.21 -10.15 -19.61
N GLU A 149 0.61 -9.21 -20.34
CA GLU A 149 1.32 -8.04 -20.89
C GLU A 149 1.87 -7.16 -19.77
N THR A 150 1.10 -6.98 -18.69
CA THR A 150 1.52 -6.26 -17.49
C THR A 150 2.72 -6.93 -16.81
N SER A 151 2.71 -8.26 -16.70
CA SER A 151 3.84 -9.02 -16.13
C SER A 151 5.12 -8.85 -16.96
N LYS A 152 5.02 -8.89 -18.29
CA LYS A 152 6.17 -8.62 -19.19
C LYS A 152 6.70 -7.21 -19.01
N LYS A 153 5.81 -6.22 -18.96
CA LYS A 153 6.17 -4.83 -18.72
C LYS A 153 6.92 -4.66 -17.39
N PHE A 154 6.44 -5.28 -16.32
CA PHE A 154 7.11 -5.22 -15.03
C PHE A 154 8.49 -5.86 -15.05
N ASN A 155 8.69 -6.97 -15.78
CA ASN A 155 10.01 -7.54 -15.94
C ASN A 155 11.00 -6.54 -16.56
N ASN A 156 10.59 -5.79 -17.59
CA ASN A 156 11.42 -4.76 -18.20
C ASN A 156 11.72 -3.61 -17.22
N MET A 157 10.68 -3.15 -16.49
CA MET A 157 10.83 -2.07 -15.51
C MET A 157 11.76 -2.46 -14.36
N LEU A 158 11.65 -3.69 -13.85
CA LEU A 158 12.51 -4.20 -12.79
C LEU A 158 13.95 -4.39 -13.31
N GLN A 159 14.12 -4.91 -14.53
CA GLN A 159 15.44 -5.01 -15.15
C GLN A 159 16.10 -3.63 -15.32
N PHE A 160 15.33 -2.61 -15.71
CA PHE A 160 15.83 -1.23 -15.78
C PHE A 160 16.33 -0.76 -14.40
N LEU A 161 15.62 -1.04 -13.31
CA LEU A 161 16.04 -0.67 -11.96
C LEU A 161 17.31 -1.42 -11.53
N ASP A 162 17.40 -2.72 -11.83
CA ASP A 162 18.57 -3.56 -11.54
C ASP A 162 19.82 -3.08 -12.29
N ASP A 163 19.64 -2.64 -13.55
CA ASP A 163 20.73 -2.18 -14.41
C ASP A 163 21.08 -0.70 -14.19
N TYR A 164 20.27 0.03 -13.42
CA TYR A 164 20.44 1.47 -13.24
C TYR A 164 21.74 1.79 -12.50
N LYS A 165 22.60 2.57 -13.15
CA LYS A 165 23.87 3.05 -12.61
C LYS A 165 23.83 4.55 -12.43
N SER A 166 24.07 5.02 -11.24
CA SER A 166 24.32 6.44 -10.98
C SER A 166 25.82 6.67 -10.76
N TYR A 167 26.27 7.85 -11.11
CA TYR A 167 27.66 8.25 -10.94
C TYR A 167 27.70 9.57 -10.17
N LYS A 168 28.56 9.64 -9.17
CA LYS A 168 28.90 10.89 -8.48
C LYS A 168 30.35 11.26 -8.78
N ILE A 169 30.63 12.55 -8.83
CA ILE A 169 31.99 13.07 -8.82
C ILE A 169 32.37 13.25 -7.35
N ASP A 170 33.44 12.57 -6.93
CA ASP A 170 34.08 12.89 -5.66
C ASP A 170 34.74 14.25 -5.79
N GLU A 171 34.17 15.27 -5.16
CA GLU A 171 34.63 16.65 -5.27
C GLU A 171 36.03 16.86 -4.67
N GLU A 172 36.46 15.99 -3.75
CA GLU A 172 37.79 16.07 -3.13
C GLU A 172 38.89 15.50 -4.05
N ASN A 173 38.61 14.45 -4.80
CA ASN A 173 39.60 13.73 -5.59
C ASN A 173 39.37 13.82 -7.10
N GLY A 174 38.26 14.42 -7.53
CA GLY A 174 37.89 14.52 -8.96
C GLY A 174 37.62 13.17 -9.64
N VAL A 175 37.34 12.12 -8.84
CA VAL A 175 37.12 10.76 -9.35
C VAL A 175 35.63 10.51 -9.52
N ILE A 176 35.27 9.86 -10.64
CA ILE A 176 33.90 9.42 -10.86
C ILE A 176 33.70 8.11 -10.09
N ILE A 177 32.79 8.16 -9.08
CA ILE A 177 32.41 7.00 -8.29
C ILE A 177 31.05 6.48 -8.80
N GLN A 178 30.98 5.17 -9.10
CA GLN A 178 29.73 4.52 -9.38
C GLN A 178 28.95 4.33 -8.08
N GLU A 179 27.72 4.88 -8.02
CA GLU A 179 26.81 4.73 -6.90
C GLU A 179 25.68 3.75 -7.27
N TYR A 180 25.48 2.74 -6.44
CA TYR A 180 24.33 1.85 -6.58
C TYR A 180 23.15 2.43 -5.79
N LYS A 181 22.05 2.70 -6.46
CA LYS A 181 20.80 3.08 -5.79
C LYS A 181 20.03 1.82 -5.43
N ASN A 182 19.62 1.72 -4.18
CA ASN A 182 18.67 0.71 -3.76
C ASN A 182 17.25 1.21 -4.09
N PHE A 183 16.56 0.49 -4.95
CA PHE A 183 15.17 0.73 -5.27
C PHE A 183 14.28 -0.23 -4.49
N ASN A 184 13.14 0.27 -4.02
CA ASN A 184 12.11 -0.55 -3.39
C ASN A 184 10.86 -0.55 -4.28
N VAL A 185 10.29 -1.72 -4.50
CA VAL A 185 9.10 -1.88 -5.34
C VAL A 185 8.00 -2.62 -4.59
N LYS A 186 6.86 -1.94 -4.41
CA LYS A 186 5.60 -2.50 -3.89
C LYS A 186 4.69 -2.82 -5.07
N LEU A 187 4.19 -4.05 -5.14
CA LEU A 187 3.23 -4.48 -6.15
C LEU A 187 1.83 -4.56 -5.54
N TYR A 188 0.90 -3.75 -6.00
CA TYR A 188 -0.53 -3.93 -5.71
C TYR A 188 -1.12 -5.00 -6.60
N VAL A 189 -1.82 -5.96 -5.99
CA VAL A 189 -2.59 -7.00 -6.67
C VAL A 189 -4.06 -6.81 -6.35
N SER A 190 -4.80 -6.22 -7.28
CA SER A 190 -6.23 -5.92 -7.14
C SER A 190 -7.09 -7.17 -7.30
N CYS A 191 -8.33 -7.09 -6.83
CA CYS A 191 -9.38 -8.10 -7.00
C CYS A 191 -9.06 -9.46 -6.34
N ILE A 192 -8.42 -9.47 -5.17
CA ILE A 192 -8.10 -10.73 -4.45
C ILE A 192 -9.34 -11.48 -3.88
N ASN A 193 -10.53 -11.03 -4.18
CA ASN A 193 -11.79 -11.66 -3.76
C ASN A 193 -12.87 -11.50 -4.82
N GLU A 194 -13.10 -10.26 -5.24
CA GLU A 194 -14.17 -9.89 -6.16
C GLU A 194 -13.66 -8.85 -7.16
N CYS A 195 -14.11 -9.00 -8.40
CA CYS A 195 -13.91 -8.06 -9.47
C CYS A 195 -15.18 -7.24 -9.67
N PRO A 196 -15.10 -5.88 -9.73
CA PRO A 196 -16.29 -5.05 -9.94
C PRO A 196 -16.95 -5.25 -11.32
N ILE A 197 -16.32 -6.01 -12.22
CA ILE A 197 -16.84 -6.30 -13.57
C ILE A 197 -17.37 -7.74 -13.66
N GLU A 198 -16.61 -8.70 -13.12
CA GLU A 198 -16.88 -10.14 -13.26
C GLU A 198 -17.55 -10.74 -12.01
N GLY A 199 -17.63 -9.99 -10.91
CA GLY A 199 -18.14 -10.47 -9.64
C GLY A 199 -17.13 -11.33 -8.87
N LYS A 200 -17.63 -12.26 -8.06
CA LYS A 200 -16.81 -13.13 -7.21
C LYS A 200 -15.85 -14.00 -8.02
N ILE A 201 -14.57 -13.93 -7.71
CA ILE A 201 -13.53 -14.71 -8.37
C ILE A 201 -13.36 -16.05 -7.65
N PRO A 202 -13.24 -17.20 -8.36
CA PRO A 202 -12.97 -18.47 -7.72
C PRO A 202 -11.67 -18.45 -6.92
N ILE A 203 -11.74 -18.88 -5.67
CA ILE A 203 -10.64 -18.72 -4.71
C ILE A 203 -9.36 -19.46 -5.14
N ASN A 204 -9.51 -20.64 -5.76
CA ASN A 204 -8.36 -21.40 -6.27
C ASN A 204 -7.67 -20.65 -7.42
N TYR A 205 -8.43 -19.99 -8.28
CA TYR A 205 -7.87 -19.15 -9.34
C TYR A 205 -7.05 -17.97 -8.76
N ILE A 206 -7.54 -17.35 -7.67
CA ILE A 206 -6.79 -16.30 -6.97
C ILE A 206 -5.46 -16.85 -6.43
N ILE A 207 -5.49 -18.04 -5.81
CA ILE A 207 -4.28 -18.68 -5.27
C ILE A 207 -3.29 -18.99 -6.38
N ASP A 208 -3.75 -19.54 -7.51
CA ASP A 208 -2.91 -19.87 -8.67
C ASP A 208 -2.26 -18.60 -9.26
N GLU A 209 -3.03 -17.53 -9.46
CA GLU A 209 -2.50 -16.25 -9.96
C GLU A 209 -1.48 -15.63 -9.00
N LEU A 210 -1.76 -15.65 -7.69
CA LEU A 210 -0.81 -15.17 -6.69
C LEU A 210 0.45 -16.04 -6.66
N TYR A 211 0.32 -17.37 -6.69
CA TYR A 211 1.46 -18.28 -6.68
C TYR A 211 2.38 -18.11 -7.90
N ASN A 212 1.80 -17.75 -9.05
CA ASN A 212 2.55 -17.49 -10.28
C ASN A 212 3.27 -16.13 -10.30
N LEU A 213 3.06 -15.27 -9.31
CA LEU A 213 3.81 -14.03 -9.18
C LEU A 213 5.27 -14.30 -8.81
N ASN A 214 6.18 -13.57 -9.42
CA ASN A 214 7.60 -13.66 -9.05
C ASN A 214 7.86 -12.86 -7.77
N PHE A 215 7.59 -13.46 -6.61
CA PHE A 215 7.74 -12.83 -5.29
C PHE A 215 9.14 -12.28 -5.00
N SER A 216 10.17 -12.86 -5.59
CA SER A 216 11.56 -12.44 -5.32
C SER A 216 11.88 -11.06 -5.88
N LYS A 217 11.16 -10.62 -6.89
CA LYS A 217 11.40 -9.34 -7.59
C LYS A 217 10.77 -8.11 -6.92
N PHE A 218 9.92 -8.32 -5.92
CA PHE A 218 9.24 -7.24 -5.23
C PHE A 218 9.59 -7.24 -3.75
N ASP A 219 9.73 -6.04 -3.17
CA ASP A 219 9.96 -5.89 -1.73
C ASP A 219 8.69 -6.16 -0.93
N LYS A 220 7.54 -5.74 -1.47
CA LYS A 220 6.21 -5.97 -0.91
C LYS A 220 5.20 -6.30 -2.01
N ILE A 221 4.27 -7.20 -1.70
CA ILE A 221 3.11 -7.52 -2.52
C ILE A 221 1.86 -7.19 -1.71
N CYS A 222 1.14 -6.18 -2.16
CA CYS A 222 -0.05 -5.67 -1.49
C CYS A 222 -1.30 -6.36 -2.04
N LEU A 223 -1.92 -7.18 -1.23
CA LEU A 223 -3.19 -7.84 -1.55
C LEU A 223 -4.33 -6.85 -1.34
N SER A 224 -5.05 -6.50 -2.42
CA SER A 224 -6.05 -5.44 -2.39
C SER A 224 -7.47 -5.98 -2.51
N ASP A 225 -8.28 -5.78 -1.47
CA ASP A 225 -9.73 -6.03 -1.46
C ASP A 225 -10.46 -4.90 -2.19
N THR A 226 -10.42 -4.94 -3.51
CA THR A 226 -10.89 -3.86 -4.39
C THR A 226 -12.36 -3.48 -4.18
N CYS A 227 -13.21 -4.45 -3.84
CA CYS A 227 -14.64 -4.24 -3.64
C CYS A 227 -15.05 -4.10 -2.17
N GLY A 228 -14.14 -4.27 -1.21
CA GLY A 228 -14.43 -4.27 0.21
C GLY A 228 -15.31 -5.46 0.65
N THR A 229 -15.22 -6.58 -0.05
CA THR A 229 -16.07 -7.78 0.15
C THR A 229 -15.31 -9.00 0.67
N LEU A 230 -13.99 -8.89 0.84
CA LEU A 230 -13.16 -9.98 1.35
C LEU A 230 -13.64 -10.44 2.72
N THR A 231 -13.80 -11.76 2.90
CA THR A 231 -14.12 -12.35 4.19
C THR A 231 -12.87 -12.89 4.87
N ASN A 232 -12.87 -12.92 6.21
CA ASN A 232 -11.77 -13.53 6.96
C ASN A 232 -11.57 -15.01 6.61
N LYS A 233 -12.65 -15.72 6.29
CA LYS A 233 -12.62 -17.12 5.84
C LYS A 233 -11.84 -17.25 4.51
N ASP A 234 -12.18 -16.42 3.51
CA ASP A 234 -11.54 -16.48 2.19
C ASP A 234 -10.08 -16.00 2.29
N PHE A 235 -9.83 -14.92 3.05
CA PHE A 235 -8.47 -14.44 3.31
C PHE A 235 -7.60 -15.54 3.95
N SER A 236 -8.08 -16.15 5.04
CA SER A 236 -7.32 -17.19 5.75
C SER A 236 -7.07 -18.40 4.86
N TYR A 237 -8.02 -18.76 4.00
CA TYR A 237 -7.85 -19.84 3.04
C TYR A 237 -6.78 -19.51 2.00
N ILE A 238 -6.79 -18.32 1.42
CA ILE A 238 -5.77 -17.86 0.47
C ILE A 238 -4.38 -17.89 1.11
N ILE A 239 -4.23 -17.24 2.25
CA ILE A 239 -2.92 -17.08 2.91
C ILE A 239 -2.37 -18.43 3.42
N SER A 240 -3.22 -19.29 3.98
CA SER A 240 -2.78 -20.60 4.45
C SER A 240 -2.28 -21.50 3.30
N ASN A 241 -2.94 -21.46 2.14
CA ASN A 241 -2.47 -22.21 0.97
C ASN A 241 -1.14 -21.67 0.45
N LEU A 242 -0.98 -20.35 0.33
CA LEU A 242 0.28 -19.75 -0.10
C LEU A 242 1.42 -20.07 0.90
N TYR A 243 1.15 -20.02 2.20
CA TYR A 243 2.10 -20.42 3.23
C TYR A 243 2.51 -21.89 3.11
N LEU A 244 1.54 -22.79 2.88
CA LEU A 244 1.81 -24.23 2.67
C LEU A 244 2.63 -24.49 1.40
N TYR A 245 2.49 -23.65 0.38
CA TYR A 245 3.31 -23.70 -0.83
C TYR A 245 4.70 -23.06 -0.64
N GLY A 246 5.06 -22.64 0.58
CA GLY A 246 6.37 -22.10 0.91
C GLY A 246 6.54 -20.61 0.56
N VAL A 247 5.45 -19.88 0.31
CA VAL A 247 5.52 -18.44 0.09
C VAL A 247 5.77 -17.73 1.42
N ASP A 248 6.75 -16.84 1.44
CA ASP A 248 7.05 -15.99 2.60
C ASP A 248 5.95 -14.93 2.78
N THR A 249 5.04 -15.18 3.73
CA THR A 249 3.89 -14.29 3.99
C THR A 249 4.30 -12.93 4.54
N SER A 250 5.52 -12.77 5.07
CA SER A 250 6.03 -11.47 5.52
C SER A 250 6.24 -10.47 4.37
N LYS A 251 6.32 -10.96 3.14
CA LYS A 251 6.34 -10.13 1.93
C LYS A 251 5.00 -9.51 1.57
N PHE A 252 3.90 -10.02 2.14
CA PHE A 252 2.59 -9.43 1.89
C PHE A 252 2.36 -8.16 2.71
N SER A 253 1.54 -7.29 2.16
CA SER A 253 0.84 -6.20 2.84
C SER A 253 -0.63 -6.23 2.42
N LEU A 254 -1.49 -5.51 3.13
CA LEU A 254 -2.93 -5.48 2.83
C LEU A 254 -3.40 -4.06 2.54
N HIS A 255 -4.22 -3.95 1.49
CA HIS A 255 -5.00 -2.76 1.18
C HIS A 255 -6.48 -3.12 1.27
N LEU A 256 -7.13 -2.65 2.34
CA LEU A 256 -8.49 -3.04 2.68
C LEU A 256 -9.43 -1.84 2.60
N HIS A 257 -10.57 -2.05 1.97
CA HIS A 257 -11.67 -1.11 1.98
C HIS A 257 -12.67 -1.49 3.09
N VAL A 258 -13.10 -0.50 3.88
CA VAL A 258 -13.88 -0.74 5.09
C VAL A 258 -15.26 -0.11 4.98
N ASN A 259 -16.24 -0.90 4.56
CA ASN A 259 -17.64 -0.52 4.72
C ASN A 259 -18.00 -0.54 6.22
N PRO A 260 -18.73 0.46 6.75
CA PRO A 260 -19.09 0.52 8.16
C PRO A 260 -19.77 -0.76 8.70
N GLU A 261 -20.60 -1.37 7.87
CA GLU A 261 -21.33 -2.62 8.22
C GLU A 261 -20.42 -3.86 8.28
N ARG A 262 -19.19 -3.76 7.78
CA ARG A 262 -18.22 -4.86 7.68
C ARG A 262 -16.95 -4.63 8.51
N GLU A 263 -16.94 -3.62 9.36
CA GLU A 263 -15.77 -3.26 10.16
C GLU A 263 -15.26 -4.45 11.01
N ASP A 264 -16.18 -5.18 11.65
CA ASP A 264 -15.84 -6.38 12.44
C ASP A 264 -15.20 -7.50 11.61
N GLU A 265 -15.61 -7.65 10.33
CA GLU A 265 -15.03 -8.63 9.45
C GLU A 265 -13.63 -8.22 9.00
N VAL A 266 -13.42 -6.94 8.71
CA VAL A 266 -12.09 -6.40 8.37
C VAL A 266 -11.15 -6.48 9.58
N GLU A 267 -11.63 -6.24 10.80
CA GLU A 267 -10.85 -6.45 12.02
C GLU A 267 -10.34 -7.90 12.12
N LYS A 268 -11.19 -8.89 11.86
CA LYS A 268 -10.78 -10.31 11.85
C LYS A 268 -9.72 -10.60 10.79
N ILE A 269 -9.84 -9.99 9.59
CA ILE A 269 -8.84 -10.11 8.53
C ILE A 269 -7.49 -9.55 9.00
N VAL A 270 -7.48 -8.35 9.59
CA VAL A 270 -6.26 -7.73 10.13
C VAL A 270 -5.62 -8.61 11.20
N HIS A 271 -6.41 -9.18 12.12
CA HIS A 271 -5.92 -10.09 13.15
C HIS A 271 -5.30 -11.35 12.56
N SER A 272 -5.98 -11.98 11.61
CA SER A 272 -5.46 -13.17 10.92
C SER A 272 -4.19 -12.84 10.12
N ALA A 273 -4.13 -11.69 9.46
CA ALA A 273 -2.95 -11.24 8.72
C ALA A 273 -1.73 -11.10 9.65
N ILE A 274 -1.90 -10.49 10.82
CA ILE A 274 -0.85 -10.38 11.84
C ILE A 274 -0.41 -11.78 12.32
N ASP A 275 -1.34 -12.72 12.46
CA ASP A 275 -1.02 -14.09 12.85
C ASP A 275 -0.18 -14.83 11.79
N TYR A 276 -0.40 -14.54 10.51
CA TYR A 276 0.41 -15.04 9.39
C TYR A 276 1.70 -14.25 9.13
N GLY A 277 2.03 -13.24 9.97
CA GLY A 277 3.27 -12.47 9.85
C GLY A 277 3.22 -11.30 8.87
N ILE A 278 2.03 -10.88 8.45
CA ILE A 278 1.85 -9.67 7.65
C ILE A 278 1.99 -8.46 8.58
N GLU A 279 2.89 -7.54 8.24
CA GLU A 279 3.30 -6.45 9.12
C GLU A 279 2.91 -5.06 8.57
N GLU A 280 2.46 -4.94 7.33
CA GLU A 280 2.15 -3.67 6.68
C GLU A 280 0.72 -3.62 6.18
N PHE A 281 0.03 -2.51 6.51
CA PHE A 281 -1.37 -2.26 6.15
C PHE A 281 -1.51 -0.85 5.59
N ASP A 282 -2.18 -0.74 4.44
CA ASP A 282 -2.48 0.54 3.83
C ASP A 282 -3.57 1.27 4.63
N VAL A 283 -3.34 2.55 4.89
CA VAL A 283 -4.26 3.41 5.64
C VAL A 283 -4.37 4.78 5.00
N SER A 284 -5.51 5.45 5.19
CA SER A 284 -5.73 6.82 4.73
C SER A 284 -6.33 7.67 5.84
N ASP A 285 -5.91 8.95 5.94
CA ASP A 285 -6.57 9.93 6.80
C ASP A 285 -7.82 10.55 6.12
N LEU A 286 -7.96 10.35 4.79
CA LEU A 286 -9.16 10.69 4.04
C LEU A 286 -10.14 9.51 4.01
N LYS A 287 -11.42 9.79 4.23
CA LYS A 287 -12.52 8.79 4.16
C LYS A 287 -12.97 8.54 2.71
N THR A 288 -12.01 8.39 1.82
CA THR A 288 -12.19 8.17 0.38
C THR A 288 -11.19 7.11 -0.07
N GLY A 289 -11.26 6.69 -1.31
CA GLY A 289 -10.32 5.73 -1.91
C GLY A 289 -10.99 4.86 -2.96
N GLY A 290 -10.18 4.03 -3.60
CA GLY A 290 -10.62 3.05 -4.57
C GLY A 290 -10.59 3.52 -6.03
N CYS A 291 -10.79 2.58 -6.94
CA CYS A 291 -10.67 2.78 -8.38
C CYS A 291 -11.96 3.35 -8.98
N SER A 292 -12.07 4.67 -9.07
CA SER A 292 -13.23 5.37 -9.66
C SER A 292 -13.45 5.12 -11.17
N ILE A 293 -12.51 4.50 -11.89
CA ILE A 293 -12.68 4.10 -13.30
C ILE A 293 -13.53 2.82 -13.40
N THR A 294 -13.41 1.93 -12.44
CA THR A 294 -13.99 0.58 -12.52
C THR A 294 -15.19 0.39 -11.62
N ILE A 295 -15.30 1.17 -10.56
CA ILE A 295 -16.36 1.09 -9.56
C ILE A 295 -17.18 2.38 -9.60
N ASP A 296 -18.51 2.28 -9.58
CA ASP A 296 -19.39 3.45 -9.41
C ASP A 296 -19.09 4.11 -8.06
N LYS A 297 -19.01 5.44 -8.06
CA LYS A 297 -18.65 6.23 -6.86
C LYS A 297 -19.55 5.95 -5.65
N ASN A 298 -20.80 5.62 -5.89
CA ASN A 298 -21.75 5.28 -4.82
C ASN A 298 -21.46 3.91 -4.17
N ASN A 299 -20.66 3.08 -4.82
CA ASN A 299 -20.28 1.75 -4.36
C ASN A 299 -18.82 1.66 -3.89
N LEU A 300 -18.09 2.78 -3.91
CA LEU A 300 -16.73 2.82 -3.39
C LEU A 300 -16.76 2.75 -1.86
N ALA A 301 -16.15 1.69 -1.33
CA ALA A 301 -15.88 1.61 0.09
C ALA A 301 -14.65 2.46 0.45
N PRO A 302 -14.65 3.18 1.58
CA PRO A 302 -13.51 3.98 2.00
C PRO A 302 -12.31 3.09 2.36
N ASN A 303 -11.12 3.63 2.22
CA ASN A 303 -9.90 3.02 2.74
C ASN A 303 -9.98 2.84 4.25
N MET A 304 -9.29 1.84 4.80
CA MET A 304 -9.07 1.71 6.23
C MET A 304 -8.43 2.99 6.78
N SER A 305 -9.08 3.59 7.78
CA SER A 305 -8.56 4.79 8.43
C SER A 305 -7.49 4.46 9.47
N TYR A 306 -6.66 5.45 9.83
CA TYR A 306 -5.75 5.33 10.97
C TYR A 306 -6.45 4.99 12.29
N GLU A 307 -7.65 5.54 12.49
CA GLU A 307 -8.44 5.26 13.68
C GLU A 307 -8.85 3.78 13.76
N GLN A 308 -9.35 3.23 12.65
CA GLN A 308 -9.70 1.80 12.54
C GLN A 308 -8.48 0.92 12.72
N PHE A 309 -7.38 1.25 12.03
CA PHE A 309 -6.13 0.50 12.15
C PHE A 309 -5.66 0.39 13.60
N TYR A 310 -5.55 1.50 14.33
CA TYR A 310 -5.13 1.48 15.74
C TYR A 310 -6.17 0.82 16.66
N LYS A 311 -7.46 0.96 16.38
CA LYS A 311 -8.52 0.23 17.09
C LYS A 311 -8.33 -1.29 16.95
N PHE A 312 -8.11 -1.78 15.73
CA PHE A 312 -7.91 -3.22 15.46
C PHE A 312 -6.66 -3.76 16.14
N LEU A 313 -5.56 -2.99 16.14
CA LEU A 313 -4.35 -3.38 16.87
C LEU A 313 -4.58 -3.45 18.38
N THR A 314 -5.36 -2.52 18.94
CA THR A 314 -5.71 -2.52 20.37
C THR A 314 -6.55 -3.75 20.71
N ASN A 315 -7.54 -4.06 19.89
CA ASN A 315 -8.41 -5.23 20.09
C ASN A 315 -7.65 -6.55 19.94
N TYR A 316 -6.63 -6.59 19.05
CA TYR A 316 -5.75 -7.77 18.93
C TYR A 316 -4.96 -8.06 20.21
N LEU A 317 -4.60 -7.04 21.00
CA LEU A 317 -3.92 -7.19 22.28
C LEU A 317 -4.80 -7.76 23.40
N ILE A 318 -6.12 -7.52 23.30
CA ILE A 318 -7.09 -7.85 24.36
C ILE A 318 -7.64 -9.28 24.18
N LYS A 319 -7.43 -9.90 22.99
CA LYS A 319 -7.76 -11.32 22.75
C LYS A 319 -6.89 -12.24 23.60
#